data_9490c2e704fd7d06ab58dd66aca945d9
#
_entry.id   9490c2e704fd7d06ab58dd66aca945d9
#
_cell.length_a   1.000
_cell.length_b   1.000
_cell.length_c   1.000
_cell.angle_alpha   90.00
_cell.angle_beta   90.00
_cell.angle_gamma   90.00
#
_symmetry.space_group_name_H-M   'P 1'
#
loop_
_entity.id
_entity.type
_entity.pdbx_description
1 polymer ?
#
loop_
_entity_poly.entity_id
_entity_poly.type
_entity_poly.pdbx_seq_one_letter_code
_entity_poly.pdbx_strand_id
1 'polypeptide(L)'
;MTTVDGDTIYEYDPLDRLIKTTTPDGESTSMTYDGVGNITSSTDANGNTTQYKYDGVGNVVETIDALGTSAFFEYDSMGNLVKTRLHRVDTQDNVDEWEVTLYEFDGRGLTTKQVDALGNVTTYAYDGNGNLVSKTDPDGYTTEYTYNALDLVTKINYNDAKEVSYRYNKTGDLISMTNWLGTTTFELDLLHQL
;
A
#
# COMPACT_ATOMS: atom_id res chain seq x y z
N MET A 1 23.36 -16.63 -22.69
CA MET A 1 23.49 -15.63 -21.64
C MET A 1 24.96 -15.63 -21.20
N THR A 2 25.72 -14.64 -21.58
CA THR A 2 27.08 -14.45 -21.08
C THR A 2 26.97 -13.72 -19.76
N THR A 3 27.34 -14.37 -18.65
CA THR A 3 27.58 -13.69 -17.37
C THR A 3 28.76 -12.77 -17.55
N VAL A 4 28.56 -11.45 -17.36
CA VAL A 4 29.65 -10.49 -17.27
C VAL A 4 30.32 -10.72 -15.91
N ASP A 5 31.57 -11.19 -15.94
CA ASP A 5 32.39 -11.41 -14.74
C ASP A 5 32.94 -10.05 -14.30
N GLY A 6 32.45 -9.53 -13.20
CA GLY A 6 32.86 -8.21 -12.69
C GLY A 6 32.23 -7.88 -11.34
N ASP A 7 32.78 -6.88 -10.67
CA ASP A 7 32.31 -6.43 -9.36
C ASP A 7 31.27 -5.31 -9.50
N THR A 8 30.27 -5.31 -8.60
CA THR A 8 29.38 -4.15 -8.40
C THR A 8 30.15 -3.08 -7.63
N ILE A 9 30.19 -1.86 -8.14
CA ILE A 9 30.87 -0.72 -7.54
C ILE A 9 29.86 0.15 -6.80
N TYR A 10 30.19 0.52 -5.56
CA TYR A 10 29.41 1.42 -4.73
C TYR A 10 30.20 2.68 -4.43
N GLU A 11 29.59 3.84 -4.65
CA GLU A 11 30.16 5.14 -4.32
C GLU A 11 29.35 5.80 -3.20
N TYR A 12 30.07 6.44 -2.27
CA TYR A 12 29.46 7.04 -1.07
C TYR A 12 29.88 8.52 -0.95
N ASP A 13 29.04 9.32 -0.34
CA ASP A 13 29.37 10.69 -0.01
C ASP A 13 30.21 10.76 1.30
N PRO A 14 30.69 11.96 1.71
CA PRO A 14 31.48 12.13 2.93
C PRO A 14 30.76 11.78 4.25
N LEU A 15 29.44 11.53 4.21
CA LEU A 15 28.62 11.09 5.33
C LEU A 15 28.28 9.59 5.26
N ASP A 16 29.02 8.82 4.43
CA ASP A 16 28.83 7.38 4.19
C ASP A 16 27.45 7.01 3.63
N ARG A 17 26.77 7.92 2.92
CA ARG A 17 25.50 7.63 2.25
C ARG A 17 25.79 7.19 0.82
N LEU A 18 25.13 6.11 0.37
CA LEU A 18 25.26 5.56 -0.98
C LEU A 18 24.75 6.58 -2.01
N ILE A 19 25.60 7.07 -2.90
CA ILE A 19 25.24 8.02 -3.97
C ILE A 19 25.21 7.39 -5.35
N LYS A 20 25.88 6.24 -5.54
CA LYS A 20 25.86 5.56 -6.84
C LYS A 20 26.18 4.07 -6.69
N THR A 21 25.50 3.26 -7.50
CA THR A 21 25.81 1.85 -7.71
C THR A 21 26.05 1.62 -9.20
N THR A 22 27.12 0.92 -9.55
CA THR A 22 27.40 0.50 -10.94
C THR A 22 27.54 -1.01 -10.99
N THR A 23 26.75 -1.66 -11.82
CA THR A 23 26.77 -3.12 -12.01
C THR A 23 27.91 -3.55 -12.95
N PRO A 24 28.28 -4.85 -13.00
CA PRO A 24 29.35 -5.36 -13.86
C PRO A 24 29.14 -5.11 -15.36
N ASP A 25 27.89 -5.01 -15.81
CA ASP A 25 27.51 -4.71 -17.19
C ASP A 25 27.48 -3.21 -17.50
N GLY A 26 27.82 -2.36 -16.49
CA GLY A 26 27.98 -0.92 -16.65
C GLY A 26 26.71 -0.10 -16.43
N GLU A 27 25.59 -0.72 -16.07
CA GLU A 27 24.37 0.00 -15.66
C GLU A 27 24.61 0.71 -14.32
N SER A 28 24.07 1.91 -14.16
CA SER A 28 24.26 2.66 -12.92
C SER A 28 22.98 3.30 -12.41
N THR A 29 22.81 3.28 -11.09
CA THR A 29 21.79 4.03 -10.37
C THR A 29 22.44 5.06 -9.49
N SER A 30 21.76 6.20 -9.21
CA SER A 30 22.32 7.22 -8.34
C SER A 30 21.25 7.88 -7.47
N MET A 31 21.69 8.45 -6.34
CA MET A 31 20.84 9.15 -5.37
C MET A 31 21.52 10.43 -4.90
N THR A 32 20.70 11.44 -4.60
CA THR A 32 21.15 12.66 -3.92
C THR A 32 20.37 12.84 -2.63
N TYR A 33 20.94 13.58 -1.69
CA TYR A 33 20.36 13.74 -0.35
C TYR A 33 20.35 15.20 0.07
N ASP A 34 19.39 15.54 0.93
CA ASP A 34 19.43 16.81 1.66
C ASP A 34 20.36 16.76 2.87
N GLY A 35 20.44 17.88 3.61
CA GLY A 35 21.31 18.01 4.78
C GLY A 35 20.90 17.14 5.98
N VAL A 36 19.66 16.64 6.04
CA VAL A 36 19.16 15.78 7.12
C VAL A 36 19.09 14.31 6.74
N GLY A 37 19.40 13.98 5.46
CA GLY A 37 19.52 12.59 4.97
C GLY A 37 18.35 12.07 4.15
N ASN A 38 17.37 12.90 3.82
CA ASN A 38 16.30 12.49 2.92
C ASN A 38 16.80 12.44 1.47
N ILE A 39 16.35 11.46 0.69
CA ILE A 39 16.68 11.33 -0.74
C ILE A 39 15.96 12.43 -1.53
N THR A 40 16.70 13.37 -2.12
CA THR A 40 16.14 14.44 -2.95
C THR A 40 15.98 14.07 -4.42
N SER A 41 16.75 13.10 -4.91
CA SER A 41 16.55 12.49 -6.22
C SER A 41 17.05 11.05 -6.27
N SER A 42 16.44 10.25 -7.14
CA SER A 42 16.87 8.90 -7.48
C SER A 42 16.85 8.74 -9.00
N THR A 43 17.96 8.28 -9.57
CA THR A 43 18.08 8.00 -11.01
C THR A 43 18.25 6.50 -11.21
N ASP A 44 17.41 5.90 -12.07
CA ASP A 44 17.47 4.49 -12.41
C ASP A 44 18.55 4.20 -13.49
N ALA A 45 18.76 2.92 -13.81
CA ALA A 45 19.74 2.49 -14.80
C ALA A 45 19.45 2.98 -16.24
N ASN A 46 18.22 3.38 -16.53
CA ASN A 46 17.83 3.95 -17.82
C ASN A 46 18.03 5.48 -17.87
N GLY A 47 18.47 6.10 -16.76
CA GLY A 47 18.64 7.54 -16.63
C GLY A 47 17.37 8.30 -16.25
N ASN A 48 16.26 7.61 -15.93
CA ASN A 48 15.05 8.26 -15.44
C ASN A 48 15.27 8.75 -14.02
N THR A 49 15.02 10.05 -13.79
CA THR A 49 15.21 10.67 -12.49
C THR A 49 13.87 11.03 -11.86
N THR A 50 13.62 10.52 -10.65
CA THR A 50 12.54 10.96 -9.78
C THR A 50 13.09 11.91 -8.73
N GLN A 51 12.41 13.04 -8.52
CA GLN A 51 12.74 14.03 -7.49
C GLN A 51 11.72 13.94 -6.34
N TYR A 52 12.17 14.28 -5.13
CA TYR A 52 11.36 14.22 -3.91
C TYR A 52 11.49 15.51 -3.13
N LYS A 53 10.37 16.01 -2.58
CA LYS A 53 10.34 17.10 -1.61
C LYS A 53 9.68 16.62 -0.32
N TYR A 54 10.13 17.18 0.77
CA TYR A 54 9.72 16.78 2.12
C TYR A 54 9.15 17.96 2.91
N ASP A 55 8.29 17.65 3.85
CA ASP A 55 7.89 18.59 4.90
C ASP A 55 8.96 18.64 6.01
N GLY A 56 8.72 19.50 7.02
CA GLY A 56 9.65 19.71 8.13
C GLY A 56 9.82 18.51 9.07
N VAL A 57 9.01 17.47 8.96
CA VAL A 57 9.08 16.24 9.77
C VAL A 57 9.54 15.02 8.96
N GLY A 58 9.81 15.20 7.66
CA GLY A 58 10.38 14.17 6.78
C GLY A 58 9.37 13.38 5.96
N ASN A 59 8.11 13.76 5.90
CA ASN A 59 7.15 13.14 4.99
C ASN A 59 7.37 13.66 3.57
N VAL A 60 7.25 12.79 2.55
CA VAL A 60 7.29 13.19 1.15
C VAL A 60 6.01 13.97 0.80
N VAL A 61 6.12 15.23 0.43
CA VAL A 61 4.98 16.09 0.05
C VAL A 61 4.84 16.27 -1.46
N GLU A 62 5.88 16.00 -2.23
CA GLU A 62 5.86 16.03 -3.68
C GLU A 62 6.86 15.04 -4.27
N THR A 63 6.45 14.36 -5.33
CA THR A 63 7.36 13.64 -6.23
C THR A 63 7.21 14.18 -7.64
N ILE A 64 8.32 14.23 -8.40
CA ILE A 64 8.34 14.61 -9.81
C ILE A 64 9.06 13.49 -10.55
N ASP A 65 8.37 12.83 -11.48
CA ASP A 65 8.96 11.76 -12.27
C ASP A 65 9.84 12.28 -13.41
N ALA A 66 10.47 11.37 -14.15
CA ALA A 66 11.36 11.70 -15.27
C ALA A 66 10.65 12.39 -16.44
N LEU A 67 9.33 12.32 -16.53
CA LEU A 67 8.52 12.99 -17.55
C LEU A 67 8.04 14.37 -17.08
N GLY A 68 8.35 14.73 -15.82
CA GLY A 68 7.90 15.97 -15.19
C GLY A 68 6.50 15.89 -14.58
N THR A 69 5.92 14.69 -14.48
CA THR A 69 4.63 14.50 -13.81
C THR A 69 4.79 14.64 -12.30
N SER A 70 3.94 15.46 -11.69
CA SER A 70 3.97 15.69 -10.25
C SER A 70 2.89 14.92 -9.52
N ALA A 71 3.24 14.34 -8.37
CA ALA A 71 2.29 13.85 -7.37
C ALA A 71 2.51 14.61 -6.06
N PHE A 72 1.41 14.99 -5.41
CA PHE A 72 1.42 15.71 -4.13
C PHE A 72 0.75 14.89 -3.04
N PHE A 73 1.25 15.02 -1.82
CA PHE A 73 0.82 14.27 -0.64
C PHE A 73 0.58 15.22 0.52
N GLU A 74 -0.56 15.08 1.18
CA GLU A 74 -0.91 15.85 2.37
C GLU A 74 -1.13 14.88 3.54
N TYR A 75 -0.64 15.26 4.71
CA TYR A 75 -0.68 14.43 5.92
C TYR A 75 -1.40 15.17 7.06
N ASP A 76 -2.03 14.42 7.94
CA ASP A 76 -2.55 14.96 9.19
C ASP A 76 -1.44 15.13 10.24
N SER A 77 -1.78 15.66 11.42
CA SER A 77 -0.84 15.87 12.51
C SER A 77 -0.30 14.57 13.13
N MET A 78 -0.90 13.42 12.83
CA MET A 78 -0.46 12.09 13.26
C MET A 78 0.44 11.41 12.24
N GLY A 79 0.64 12.03 11.06
CA GLY A 79 1.41 11.49 9.96
C GLY A 79 0.61 10.57 9.02
N ASN A 80 -0.70 10.49 9.14
CA ASN A 80 -1.52 9.72 8.20
C ASN A 80 -1.68 10.48 6.89
N LEU A 81 -1.53 9.81 5.76
CA LEU A 81 -1.72 10.38 4.43
C LEU A 81 -3.22 10.63 4.17
N VAL A 82 -3.65 11.89 4.23
CA VAL A 82 -5.07 12.26 4.08
C VAL A 82 -5.47 12.61 2.65
N LYS A 83 -4.48 12.92 1.78
CA LYS A 83 -4.78 13.28 0.40
C LYS A 83 -3.61 13.02 -0.53
N THR A 84 -3.93 12.49 -1.69
CA THR A 84 -3.01 12.44 -2.84
C THR A 84 -3.58 13.23 -4.00
N ARG A 85 -2.72 13.89 -4.77
CA ARG A 85 -3.06 14.52 -6.05
C ARG A 85 -2.04 14.09 -7.07
N LEU A 86 -2.47 13.42 -8.12
CA LEU A 86 -1.66 13.01 -9.25
C LEU A 86 -2.01 13.88 -10.46
N HIS A 87 -1.02 14.52 -11.04
CA HIS A 87 -1.21 15.27 -12.29
C HIS A 87 -1.18 14.29 -13.46
N ARG A 88 -2.29 14.19 -14.18
CA ARG A 88 -2.40 13.38 -15.38
C ARG A 88 -2.42 14.26 -16.60
N VAL A 89 -1.43 14.08 -17.48
CA VAL A 89 -1.37 14.76 -18.77
C VAL A 89 -1.35 13.69 -19.86
N ASP A 90 -2.36 13.72 -20.75
CA ASP A 90 -2.40 12.93 -21.96
C ASP A 90 -2.58 13.87 -23.15
N THR A 91 -1.51 14.03 -23.94
CA THR A 91 -1.50 14.93 -25.10
C THR A 91 -2.24 14.35 -26.31
N GLN A 92 -2.50 13.05 -26.35
CA GLN A 92 -3.27 12.40 -27.44
C GLN A 92 -4.76 12.61 -27.23
N ASP A 93 -5.22 12.46 -25.97
CA ASP A 93 -6.63 12.63 -25.59
C ASP A 93 -6.94 14.04 -25.06
N ASN A 94 -5.96 14.94 -25.08
CA ASN A 94 -6.05 16.32 -24.56
C ASN A 94 -6.51 16.36 -23.10
N VAL A 95 -5.99 15.45 -22.29
CA VAL A 95 -6.24 15.38 -20.84
C VAL A 95 -5.16 16.18 -20.11
N ASP A 96 -5.61 17.10 -19.24
CA ASP A 96 -4.78 17.85 -18.29
C ASP A 96 -5.61 18.03 -17.02
N GLU A 97 -5.55 17.03 -16.13
CA GLU A 97 -6.40 16.97 -14.95
C GLU A 97 -5.65 16.43 -13.71
N TRP A 98 -6.23 16.68 -12.56
CA TRP A 98 -5.74 16.19 -11.28
C TRP A 98 -6.62 15.06 -10.78
N GLU A 99 -6.05 13.87 -10.65
CA GLU A 99 -6.67 12.76 -9.93
C GLU A 99 -6.46 12.97 -8.42
N VAL A 100 -7.54 13.13 -7.67
CA VAL A 100 -7.50 13.40 -6.23
C VAL A 100 -8.11 12.23 -5.48
N THR A 101 -7.35 11.65 -4.55
CA THR A 101 -7.86 10.64 -3.60
C THR A 101 -7.76 11.20 -2.19
N LEU A 102 -8.84 11.03 -1.42
CA LEU A 102 -8.94 11.49 -0.04
C LEU A 102 -9.08 10.29 0.91
N TYR A 103 -8.51 10.42 2.10
CA TYR A 103 -8.60 9.42 3.16
C TYR A 103 -8.99 10.08 4.48
N GLU A 104 -9.82 9.39 5.26
CA GLU A 104 -10.13 9.74 6.64
C GLU A 104 -9.70 8.58 7.55
N PHE A 105 -9.23 8.90 8.75
CA PHE A 105 -8.71 7.93 9.71
C PHE A 105 -9.41 8.08 11.06
N ASP A 106 -9.46 7.00 11.82
CA ASP A 106 -9.82 7.08 13.25
C ASP A 106 -8.61 7.50 14.10
N GLY A 107 -8.84 7.71 15.40
CA GLY A 107 -7.77 8.11 16.34
C GLY A 107 -6.65 7.06 16.55
N ARG A 108 -6.74 5.88 15.94
CA ARG A 108 -5.73 4.81 15.95
C ARG A 108 -4.96 4.75 14.63
N GLY A 109 -5.29 5.61 13.65
CA GLY A 109 -4.70 5.61 12.31
C GLY A 109 -5.30 4.55 11.36
N LEU A 110 -6.46 3.97 11.67
CA LEU A 110 -7.16 3.06 10.78
C LEU A 110 -8.03 3.85 9.80
N THR A 111 -7.95 3.53 8.51
CA THR A 111 -8.71 4.22 7.45
C THR A 111 -10.20 3.97 7.63
N THR A 112 -10.99 5.02 7.86
CA THR A 112 -12.46 4.95 8.00
C THR A 112 -13.19 5.29 6.70
N LYS A 113 -12.54 6.05 5.80
CA LYS A 113 -13.14 6.42 4.53
C LYS A 113 -12.06 6.67 3.47
N GLN A 114 -12.37 6.30 2.24
CA GLN A 114 -11.61 6.64 1.05
C GLN A 114 -12.56 7.24 0.01
N VAL A 115 -12.13 8.32 -0.66
CA VAL A 115 -12.82 8.88 -1.82
C VAL A 115 -11.82 8.85 -2.97
N ASP A 116 -12.13 8.13 -4.04
CA ASP A 116 -11.25 8.04 -5.21
C ASP A 116 -11.38 9.29 -6.12
N ALA A 117 -10.58 9.33 -7.17
CA ALA A 117 -10.55 10.46 -8.10
C ALA A 117 -11.86 10.66 -8.89
N LEU A 118 -12.73 9.67 -8.95
CA LEU A 118 -14.05 9.72 -9.57
C LEU A 118 -15.15 10.16 -8.57
N GLY A 119 -14.78 10.36 -7.29
CA GLY A 119 -15.71 10.69 -6.22
C GLY A 119 -16.41 9.47 -5.61
N ASN A 120 -16.01 8.25 -5.96
CA ASN A 120 -16.54 7.04 -5.37
C ASN A 120 -16.08 6.91 -3.91
N VAL A 121 -17.01 6.59 -3.02
CA VAL A 121 -16.77 6.51 -1.57
C VAL A 121 -16.76 5.07 -1.11
N THR A 122 -15.69 4.66 -0.43
CA THR A 122 -15.62 3.41 0.33
C THR A 122 -15.46 3.75 1.81
N THR A 123 -16.24 3.09 2.68
CA THR A 123 -16.16 3.28 4.13
C THR A 123 -15.79 2.00 4.85
N TYR A 124 -15.15 2.15 6.00
CA TYR A 124 -14.64 1.05 6.82
C TYR A 124 -15.00 1.30 8.29
N ALA A 125 -15.34 0.23 9.01
CA ALA A 125 -15.54 0.26 10.45
C ALA A 125 -14.73 -0.84 11.12
N TYR A 126 -14.25 -0.57 12.32
CA TYR A 126 -13.38 -1.47 13.08
C TYR A 126 -13.90 -1.68 14.49
N ASP A 127 -13.59 -2.84 15.05
CA ASP A 127 -13.84 -3.12 16.47
C ASP A 127 -12.76 -2.48 17.38
N GLY A 128 -12.85 -2.75 18.69
CA GLY A 128 -11.90 -2.24 19.67
C GLY A 128 -10.48 -2.78 19.51
N ASN A 129 -10.30 -3.94 18.90
CA ASN A 129 -9.01 -4.57 18.66
C ASN A 129 -8.35 -4.08 17.34
N GLY A 130 -9.12 -3.36 16.48
CA GLY A 130 -8.68 -2.91 15.17
C GLY A 130 -9.05 -3.87 14.04
N ASN A 131 -9.86 -4.89 14.27
CA ASN A 131 -10.35 -5.79 13.24
C ASN A 131 -11.41 -5.09 12.39
N LEU A 132 -11.34 -5.21 11.06
CA LEU A 132 -12.33 -4.66 10.14
C LEU A 132 -13.67 -5.39 10.32
N VAL A 133 -14.70 -4.71 10.86
CA VAL A 133 -16.03 -5.32 11.06
C VAL A 133 -17.02 -4.99 9.96
N SER A 134 -16.78 -3.93 9.17
CA SER A 134 -17.63 -3.55 8.04
C SER A 134 -16.85 -2.80 6.97
N LYS A 135 -17.15 -3.10 5.70
CA LYS A 135 -16.72 -2.34 4.53
C LYS A 135 -17.94 -2.08 3.66
N THR A 136 -18.17 -0.82 3.29
CA THR A 136 -19.21 -0.45 2.31
C THR A 136 -18.53 0.10 1.07
N ASP A 137 -18.79 -0.55 -0.06
CA ASP A 137 -18.29 -0.16 -1.39
C ASP A 137 -19.08 1.02 -1.98
N PRO A 138 -18.58 1.68 -3.03
CA PRO A 138 -19.25 2.82 -3.67
C PRO A 138 -20.66 2.53 -4.18
N ASP A 139 -20.95 1.29 -4.56
CA ASP A 139 -22.28 0.83 -4.98
C ASP A 139 -23.25 0.61 -3.80
N GLY A 140 -22.81 0.86 -2.57
CA GLY A 140 -23.57 0.65 -1.35
C GLY A 140 -23.59 -0.80 -0.84
N TYR A 141 -22.82 -1.69 -1.45
CA TYR A 141 -22.67 -3.06 -0.97
C TYR A 141 -21.85 -3.08 0.32
N THR A 142 -22.43 -3.65 1.37
CA THR A 142 -21.76 -3.78 2.66
C THR A 142 -21.34 -5.24 2.88
N THR A 143 -20.07 -5.43 3.22
CA THR A 143 -19.51 -6.70 3.70
C THR A 143 -19.23 -6.57 5.18
N GLU A 144 -19.76 -7.50 5.98
CA GLU A 144 -19.57 -7.53 7.44
C GLU A 144 -18.71 -8.71 7.85
N TYR A 145 -17.88 -8.52 8.86
CA TYR A 145 -16.94 -9.52 9.38
C TYR A 145 -17.17 -9.75 10.87
N THR A 146 -17.11 -11.00 11.28
CA THR A 146 -17.20 -11.39 12.69
C THR A 146 -15.94 -12.18 13.07
N TYR A 147 -15.45 -11.95 14.26
CA TYR A 147 -14.20 -12.53 14.76
C TYR A 147 -14.43 -13.36 16.01
N ASN A 148 -13.51 -14.28 16.29
CA ASN A 148 -13.44 -14.96 17.59
C ASN A 148 -12.48 -14.22 18.54
N ALA A 149 -12.29 -14.78 19.74
CA ALA A 149 -11.39 -14.19 20.75
C ALA A 149 -9.89 -14.24 20.39
N LEU A 150 -9.52 -14.87 19.28
CA LEU A 150 -8.16 -14.89 18.73
C LEU A 150 -8.01 -13.98 17.50
N ASP A 151 -8.98 -13.07 17.29
CA ASP A 151 -9.06 -12.18 16.13
C ASP A 151 -9.07 -12.90 14.76
N LEU A 152 -9.51 -14.17 14.75
CA LEU A 152 -9.71 -14.92 13.52
C LEU A 152 -11.14 -14.73 13.01
N VAL A 153 -11.27 -14.45 11.68
CA VAL A 153 -12.59 -14.28 11.03
C VAL A 153 -13.41 -15.56 11.15
N THR A 154 -14.57 -15.49 11.81
CA THR A 154 -15.51 -16.61 11.93
C THR A 154 -16.65 -16.54 10.94
N LYS A 155 -16.96 -15.34 10.44
CA LYS A 155 -18.05 -15.13 9.49
C LYS A 155 -17.79 -13.93 8.61
N ILE A 156 -18.15 -14.04 7.32
CA ILE A 156 -18.26 -12.94 6.37
C ILE A 156 -19.70 -12.94 5.84
N ASN A 157 -20.38 -11.81 6.01
CA ASN A 157 -21.71 -11.54 5.46
C ASN A 157 -21.58 -10.62 4.26
N TYR A 158 -22.15 -11.01 3.14
CA TYR A 158 -22.25 -10.19 1.95
C TYR A 158 -23.66 -9.57 1.83
N ASN A 159 -23.78 -8.41 1.22
CA ASN A 159 -25.03 -7.66 1.10
C ASN A 159 -26.16 -8.43 0.37
N ASP A 160 -25.83 -9.44 -0.43
CA ASP A 160 -26.77 -10.28 -1.19
C ASP A 160 -27.27 -11.52 -0.41
N ALA A 161 -27.20 -11.48 0.91
CA ALA A 161 -27.56 -12.56 1.84
C ALA A 161 -26.69 -13.83 1.73
N LYS A 162 -25.57 -13.75 1.03
CA LYS A 162 -24.56 -14.81 1.06
C LYS A 162 -23.65 -14.65 2.26
N GLU A 163 -23.29 -15.79 2.84
CA GLU A 163 -22.35 -15.81 3.95
C GLU A 163 -21.29 -16.90 3.79
N VAL A 164 -20.14 -16.66 4.37
CA VAL A 164 -19.10 -17.67 4.55
C VAL A 164 -18.80 -17.75 6.04
N SER A 165 -18.80 -18.96 6.59
CA SER A 165 -18.46 -19.21 8.00
C SER A 165 -17.22 -20.08 8.10
N TYR A 166 -16.37 -19.74 9.07
CA TYR A 166 -15.10 -20.42 9.33
C TYR A 166 -15.10 -21.00 10.74
N ARG A 167 -14.55 -22.18 10.91
CA ARG A 167 -14.35 -22.82 12.22
C ARG A 167 -12.90 -23.17 12.41
N TYR A 168 -12.42 -22.93 13.61
CA TYR A 168 -11.04 -23.14 14.02
C TYR A 168 -10.99 -24.11 15.19
N ASN A 169 -9.87 -24.82 15.33
CA ASN A 169 -9.56 -25.59 16.53
C ASN A 169 -9.08 -24.65 17.65
N LYS A 170 -8.69 -25.21 18.80
CA LYS A 170 -8.23 -24.42 19.95
C LYS A 170 -6.88 -23.74 19.74
N THR A 171 -6.10 -24.20 18.77
CA THR A 171 -4.79 -23.64 18.38
C THR A 171 -4.88 -22.56 17.32
N GLY A 172 -6.10 -22.34 16.75
CA GLY A 172 -6.32 -21.33 15.73
C GLY A 172 -6.23 -21.85 14.30
N ASP A 173 -6.07 -23.17 14.10
CA ASP A 173 -6.01 -23.75 12.77
C ASP A 173 -7.42 -23.88 12.19
N LEU A 174 -7.58 -23.57 10.91
CA LEU A 174 -8.84 -23.67 10.19
C LEU A 174 -9.23 -25.15 10.01
N ILE A 175 -10.39 -25.54 10.54
CA ILE A 175 -10.89 -26.94 10.44
C ILE A 175 -12.11 -27.08 9.53
N SER A 176 -12.86 -26.01 9.26
CA SER A 176 -13.90 -26.05 8.23
C SER A 176 -14.26 -24.64 7.72
N MET A 177 -14.72 -24.62 6.48
CA MET A 177 -15.33 -23.46 5.84
C MET A 177 -16.69 -23.89 5.27
N THR A 178 -17.74 -23.10 5.53
CA THR A 178 -19.09 -23.29 4.99
C THR A 178 -19.49 -22.05 4.19
N ASN A 179 -19.99 -22.23 2.99
CA ASN A 179 -20.57 -21.20 2.15
C ASN A 179 -21.90 -21.70 1.55
N TRP A 180 -22.51 -20.90 0.66
CA TRP A 180 -23.76 -21.24 -0.02
C TRP A 180 -23.67 -22.46 -0.98
N LEU A 181 -22.48 -22.99 -1.26
CA LEU A 181 -22.27 -24.20 -2.07
C LEU A 181 -22.09 -25.45 -1.21
N GLY A 182 -21.79 -25.30 0.08
CA GLY A 182 -21.59 -26.40 1.01
C GLY A 182 -20.47 -26.17 2.01
N THR A 183 -20.07 -27.25 2.66
CA THR A 183 -19.02 -27.25 3.70
C THR A 183 -17.79 -28.02 3.21
N THR A 184 -16.62 -27.42 3.35
CA THR A 184 -15.31 -28.05 3.21
C THR A 184 -14.71 -28.24 4.58
N THR A 185 -14.21 -29.43 4.89
CA THR A 185 -13.47 -29.72 6.13
C THR A 185 -11.99 -29.94 5.82
N PHE A 186 -11.15 -29.55 6.74
CA PHE A 186 -9.70 -29.67 6.66
C PHE A 186 -9.20 -30.62 7.75
N GLU A 187 -8.45 -31.65 7.37
CA GLU A 187 -7.74 -32.53 8.31
C GLU A 187 -6.28 -32.11 8.33
N LEU A 188 -5.77 -31.84 9.52
CA LEU A 188 -4.40 -31.39 9.74
C LEU A 188 -3.59 -32.54 10.33
N ASP A 189 -2.36 -32.71 9.89
CA ASP A 189 -1.43 -33.65 10.51
C ASP A 189 -0.91 -33.12 11.87
N LEU A 190 -0.04 -33.92 12.52
CA LEU A 190 0.56 -33.55 13.82
C LEU A 190 1.51 -32.32 13.73
N LEU A 191 1.84 -31.88 12.51
CA LEU A 191 2.67 -30.70 12.25
C LEU A 191 1.84 -29.50 11.81
N HIS A 192 0.49 -29.56 11.93
CA HIS A 192 -0.45 -28.52 11.47
C HIS A 192 -0.40 -28.24 9.95
N GLN A 193 -0.06 -29.28 9.16
CA GLN A 193 -0.04 -29.22 7.69
C GLN A 193 -1.33 -29.87 7.11
N LEU A 194 -1.83 -29.31 5.98
CA LEU A 194 -2.97 -29.81 5.21
C LEU A 194 -2.61 -31.07 4.41
#